data_b34366e13622777b97f1f10940c383fc
#
_entry.id   b34366e13622777b97f1f10940c383fc
#
_cell.length_a   1.000
_cell.length_b   1.000
_cell.length_c   1.000
_cell.angle_alpha   90.00
_cell.angle_beta   90.00
_cell.angle_gamma   90.00
#
_symmetry.space_group_name_H-M   'P 1'
#
loop_
_entity.id
_entity.type
_entity.pdbx_description
1 polymer ?
#
loop_
_entity_poly.entity_id
_entity_poly.type
_entity_poly.pdbx_seq_one_letter_code
_entity_poly.pdbx_strand_id
1 'polypeptide(L)'
;MGADRTHILILNYNGRALLEECLPSVVKAAEASPFPCLVSVVDNGSSDDSLDFLARRWPAIRVWSEPNRGLASFNTVLARIDEPVVLLLNNDVKLDQDAVAPLVEIFESHPDVLFSAPLCWDFNGTLYEGMRTRVRTRFGLVQGMCRVPGHEEFLTKADLTAAAGPVLAVDRVKFLGLGGYDPVYFPGRIEDLDLGFRGWMAGFSGYYVPESVAFHRGFGSFGPAFGRSGCDRLAARNSMLFAWKNLTGRRLLGHLAWLPIRLARSLTTGRPGFAMAFAEACRRIPQVIAARHSLAVDQGTWVTRQESYFNRFRW
;
A
#
# COMPACT_ATOMS: atom_id res chain seq x y z
N MET A 1 10.11 21.20 7.91
CA MET A 1 11.26 20.34 8.22
C MET A 1 11.91 20.05 6.89
N GLY A 2 13.14 20.55 6.63
CA GLY A 2 13.84 20.22 5.40
C GLY A 2 14.08 18.72 5.35
N ALA A 3 13.78 18.11 4.22
CA ALA A 3 14.09 16.69 3.98
C ALA A 3 15.59 16.53 3.74
N ASP A 4 16.40 16.86 4.76
CA ASP A 4 17.86 16.81 4.64
C ASP A 4 18.41 15.42 4.28
N ARG A 5 17.58 14.37 4.42
CA ARG A 5 17.89 12.98 4.06
C ARG A 5 16.62 12.19 3.74
N THR A 6 16.71 11.34 2.73
CA THR A 6 15.64 10.41 2.32
C THR A 6 16.17 8.98 2.33
N HIS A 7 15.33 8.02 2.61
CA HIS A 7 15.69 6.60 2.58
C HIS A 7 14.75 5.83 1.65
N ILE A 8 15.28 5.04 0.75
CA ILE A 8 14.51 4.11 -0.09
C ILE A 8 14.65 2.71 0.50
N LEU A 9 13.54 2.13 0.92
CA LEU A 9 13.44 0.77 1.41
C LEU A 9 12.75 -0.12 0.38
N ILE A 10 13.41 -1.18 -0.07
CA ILE A 10 12.89 -2.15 -1.03
C ILE A 10 12.54 -3.42 -0.30
N LEU A 11 11.26 -3.84 -0.32
CA LEU A 11 10.82 -5.09 0.30
C LEU A 11 11.09 -6.26 -0.63
N ASN A 12 11.89 -7.23 -0.18
CA ASN A 12 12.20 -8.44 -0.93
C ASN A 12 11.72 -9.71 -0.23
N TYR A 13 11.18 -10.65 -1.00
CA TYR A 13 10.91 -12.02 -0.58
C TYR A 13 11.04 -12.95 -1.78
N ASN A 14 12.07 -13.81 -1.78
CA ASN A 14 12.37 -14.74 -2.87
C ASN A 14 12.33 -14.07 -4.26
N GLY A 15 12.95 -12.89 -4.36
CA GLY A 15 12.85 -12.04 -5.53
C GLY A 15 14.18 -11.70 -6.20
N ARG A 16 15.15 -12.61 -6.17
CA ARG A 16 16.49 -12.39 -6.71
C ARG A 16 16.48 -11.84 -8.15
N ALA A 17 15.66 -12.42 -9.03
CA ALA A 17 15.57 -11.98 -10.41
C ALA A 17 14.94 -10.57 -10.54
N LEU A 18 13.96 -10.23 -9.68
CA LEU A 18 13.36 -8.91 -9.62
C LEU A 18 14.35 -7.86 -9.10
N LEU A 19 15.13 -8.20 -8.06
CA LEU A 19 16.19 -7.31 -7.58
C LEU A 19 17.24 -7.05 -8.68
N GLU A 20 17.66 -8.07 -9.44
CA GLU A 20 18.61 -7.91 -10.53
C GLU A 20 18.07 -6.97 -11.62
N GLU A 21 16.78 -7.04 -11.91
CA GLU A 21 16.13 -6.23 -12.95
C GLU A 21 15.80 -4.80 -12.48
N CYS A 22 15.35 -4.62 -11.23
CA CYS A 22 14.77 -3.35 -10.78
C CYS A 22 15.74 -2.48 -9.98
N LEU A 23 16.60 -3.07 -9.13
CA LEU A 23 17.48 -2.35 -8.23
C LEU A 23 18.41 -1.33 -8.92
N PRO A 24 18.98 -1.59 -10.13
CA PRO A 24 19.79 -0.60 -10.83
C PRO A 24 19.08 0.72 -11.07
N SER A 25 17.77 0.69 -11.41
CA SER A 25 16.99 1.91 -11.65
C SER A 25 16.75 2.70 -10.36
N VAL A 26 16.52 2.00 -9.26
CA VAL A 26 16.31 2.61 -7.93
C VAL A 26 17.59 3.28 -7.43
N VAL A 27 18.74 2.63 -7.58
CA VAL A 27 20.04 3.23 -7.22
C VAL A 27 20.30 4.47 -8.07
N LYS A 28 20.08 4.40 -9.38
CA LYS A 28 20.24 5.54 -10.29
C LYS A 28 19.34 6.72 -9.91
N ALA A 29 18.08 6.46 -9.55
CA ALA A 29 17.15 7.51 -9.11
C ALA A 29 17.58 8.11 -7.75
N ALA A 30 18.14 7.31 -6.85
CA ALA A 30 18.69 7.79 -5.59
C ALA A 30 19.91 8.68 -5.79
N GLU A 31 20.81 8.31 -6.71
CA GLU A 31 22.03 9.10 -7.05
C GLU A 31 21.70 10.41 -7.77
N ALA A 32 20.63 10.45 -8.57
CA ALA A 32 20.16 11.63 -9.28
C ALA A 32 19.35 12.60 -8.39
N SER A 33 18.91 12.15 -7.23
CA SER A 33 18.12 12.96 -6.31
C SER A 33 18.94 14.16 -5.77
N PRO A 34 18.34 15.37 -5.72
CA PRO A 34 18.97 16.51 -5.05
C PRO A 34 19.05 16.34 -3.52
N PHE A 35 18.26 15.40 -2.97
CA PHE A 35 18.29 15.04 -1.55
C PHE A 35 19.24 13.88 -1.32
N PRO A 36 20.12 13.91 -0.29
CA PRO A 36 20.93 12.76 0.10
C PRO A 36 20.01 11.54 0.34
N CYS A 37 20.19 10.49 -0.47
CA CYS A 37 19.27 9.37 -0.51
C CYS A 37 20.00 8.05 -0.20
N LEU A 38 19.59 7.35 0.86
CA LEU A 38 20.07 6.02 1.18
C LEU A 38 19.18 4.97 0.50
N VAL A 39 19.79 3.85 0.11
CA VAL A 39 19.05 2.68 -0.42
C VAL A 39 19.34 1.47 0.47
N SER A 40 18.29 0.78 0.89
CA SER A 40 18.38 -0.48 1.65
C SER A 40 17.35 -1.48 1.16
N VAL A 41 17.64 -2.76 1.37
CA VAL A 41 16.70 -3.86 1.12
C VAL A 41 16.19 -4.42 2.45
N VAL A 42 14.87 -4.57 2.58
CA VAL A 42 14.21 -5.28 3.67
C VAL A 42 13.92 -6.69 3.18
N ASP A 43 14.72 -7.64 3.57
CA ASP A 43 14.54 -9.03 3.21
C ASP A 43 13.59 -9.73 4.17
N ASN A 44 12.48 -10.21 3.66
CA ASN A 44 11.39 -10.88 4.38
C ASN A 44 11.64 -12.37 4.61
N GLY A 45 12.89 -12.76 4.90
CA GLY A 45 13.25 -14.16 5.13
C GLY A 45 13.29 -14.98 3.84
N SER A 46 13.94 -14.47 2.80
CA SER A 46 14.14 -15.17 1.54
C SER A 46 14.93 -16.47 1.73
N SER A 47 14.55 -17.47 0.96
CA SER A 47 15.23 -18.78 0.89
C SER A 47 15.92 -19.01 -0.46
N ASP A 48 15.77 -18.08 -1.40
CA ASP A 48 16.52 -18.06 -2.66
C ASP A 48 17.90 -17.39 -2.48
N ASP A 49 18.64 -17.20 -3.57
CA ASP A 49 19.98 -16.59 -3.56
C ASP A 49 19.95 -15.04 -3.54
N SER A 50 18.84 -14.42 -3.13
CA SER A 50 18.70 -12.95 -3.03
C SER A 50 19.79 -12.31 -2.16
N LEU A 51 20.05 -12.88 -0.98
CA LEU A 51 21.05 -12.34 -0.04
C LEU A 51 22.47 -12.45 -0.59
N ASP A 52 22.82 -13.58 -1.19
CA ASP A 52 24.11 -13.80 -1.84
C ASP A 52 24.32 -12.88 -3.04
N PHE A 53 23.28 -12.65 -3.82
CA PHE A 53 23.28 -11.70 -4.93
C PHE A 53 23.57 -10.28 -4.44
N LEU A 54 22.86 -9.81 -3.41
CA LEU A 54 23.06 -8.49 -2.82
C LEU A 54 24.48 -8.33 -2.27
N ALA A 55 24.96 -9.30 -1.51
CA ALA A 55 26.31 -9.26 -0.93
C ALA A 55 27.41 -9.17 -2.00
N ARG A 56 27.24 -9.86 -3.15
CA ARG A 56 28.24 -9.86 -4.22
C ARG A 56 28.16 -8.67 -5.16
N ARG A 57 26.95 -8.23 -5.51
CA ARG A 57 26.74 -7.21 -6.58
C ARG A 57 26.52 -5.82 -6.01
N TRP A 58 26.00 -5.72 -4.78
CA TRP A 58 25.59 -4.48 -4.13
C TRP A 58 26.07 -4.39 -2.68
N PRO A 59 27.39 -4.57 -2.40
CA PRO A 59 27.90 -4.67 -1.02
C PRO A 59 27.72 -3.38 -0.20
N ALA A 60 27.48 -2.24 -0.86
CA ALA A 60 27.19 -0.97 -0.20
C ALA A 60 25.73 -0.84 0.25
N ILE A 61 24.82 -1.67 -0.26
CA ILE A 61 23.41 -1.63 0.11
C ILE A 61 23.22 -2.40 1.42
N ARG A 62 22.68 -1.70 2.42
CA ARG A 62 22.33 -2.35 3.69
C ARG A 62 21.13 -3.28 3.50
N VAL A 63 21.23 -4.48 4.06
CA VAL A 63 20.14 -5.46 4.11
C VAL A 63 19.62 -5.59 5.55
N TRP A 64 18.30 -5.44 5.70
CA TRP A 64 17.58 -5.66 6.94
C TRP A 64 16.85 -7.00 6.84
N SER A 65 17.31 -8.00 7.57
CA SER A 65 16.66 -9.32 7.60
C SER A 65 15.54 -9.34 8.63
N GLU A 66 14.31 -9.55 8.17
CA GLU A 66 13.11 -9.58 9.00
C GLU A 66 12.29 -10.86 8.74
N PRO A 67 11.55 -11.35 9.72
CA PRO A 67 10.56 -12.40 9.46
C PRO A 67 9.51 -11.92 8.47
N ASN A 68 9.02 -12.83 7.60
CA ASN A 68 8.01 -12.46 6.61
C ASN A 68 6.68 -12.03 7.24
N ARG A 69 6.43 -10.74 7.20
CA ARG A 69 5.17 -10.08 7.64
C ARG A 69 4.50 -9.30 6.50
N GLY A 70 4.89 -9.56 5.24
CA GLY A 70 4.46 -8.75 4.10
C GLY A 70 4.92 -7.31 4.26
N LEU A 71 4.10 -6.34 3.86
CA LEU A 71 4.43 -4.91 3.99
C LEU A 71 4.64 -4.45 5.45
N ALA A 72 4.10 -5.18 6.45
CA ALA A 72 4.31 -4.82 7.85
C ALA A 72 5.77 -4.99 8.33
N SER A 73 6.64 -5.63 7.56
CA SER A 73 8.08 -5.65 7.83
C SER A 73 8.72 -4.26 7.72
N PHE A 74 8.17 -3.38 6.91
CA PHE A 74 8.60 -1.97 6.87
C PHE A 74 8.46 -1.29 8.24
N ASN A 75 7.42 -1.60 9.02
CA ASN A 75 7.19 -0.96 10.33
C ASN A 75 8.41 -1.12 11.24
N THR A 76 9.02 -2.32 11.24
CA THR A 76 10.17 -2.63 12.08
C THR A 76 11.40 -1.84 11.66
N VAL A 77 11.62 -1.68 10.36
CA VAL A 77 12.79 -0.95 9.83
C VAL A 77 12.60 0.55 10.01
N LEU A 78 11.40 1.10 9.71
CA LEU A 78 11.11 2.52 9.92
C LEU A 78 11.30 2.95 11.37
N ALA A 79 11.07 2.07 12.34
CA ALA A 79 11.30 2.35 13.76
C ALA A 79 12.80 2.42 14.14
N ARG A 80 13.71 1.97 13.26
CA ARG A 80 15.16 1.88 13.50
C ARG A 80 15.99 2.86 12.67
N ILE A 81 15.35 3.68 11.85
CA ILE A 81 15.98 4.69 10.99
C ILE A 81 15.48 6.08 11.40
N ASP A 82 16.19 7.13 11.00
CA ASP A 82 15.89 8.50 11.44
C ASP A 82 15.43 9.44 10.31
N GLU A 83 15.56 9.02 9.05
CA GLU A 83 15.17 9.81 7.89
C GLU A 83 13.68 10.19 7.96
N PRO A 84 13.33 11.48 7.82
CA PRO A 84 11.96 11.96 8.00
C PRO A 84 11.02 11.49 6.88
N VAL A 85 11.52 11.38 5.65
CA VAL A 85 10.77 10.87 4.49
C VAL A 85 11.39 9.57 4.02
N VAL A 86 10.57 8.53 3.86
CA VAL A 86 11.01 7.19 3.46
C VAL A 86 10.19 6.73 2.27
N LEU A 87 10.86 6.34 1.17
CA LEU A 87 10.24 5.68 0.05
C LEU A 87 10.15 4.18 0.32
N LEU A 88 8.95 3.63 0.21
CA LEU A 88 8.65 2.21 0.38
C LEU A 88 8.35 1.61 -1.00
N LEU A 89 9.15 0.64 -1.42
CA LEU A 89 9.05 0.00 -2.73
C LEU A 89 8.91 -1.51 -2.60
N ASN A 90 8.10 -2.10 -3.47
CA ASN A 90 8.21 -3.53 -3.75
C ASN A 90 9.44 -3.80 -4.63
N ASN A 91 9.95 -5.04 -4.62
CA ASN A 91 11.12 -5.43 -5.42
C ASN A 91 10.84 -5.52 -6.94
N ASP A 92 9.58 -5.41 -7.35
CA ASP A 92 9.12 -5.43 -8.76
C ASP A 92 8.78 -4.02 -9.30
N VAL A 93 9.44 -3.00 -8.73
CA VAL A 93 9.31 -1.59 -9.13
C VAL A 93 10.63 -1.08 -9.73
N LYS A 94 10.53 -0.38 -10.86
CA LYS A 94 11.59 0.49 -11.41
C LYS A 94 11.19 1.95 -11.20
N LEU A 95 12.17 2.80 -10.93
CA LEU A 95 11.97 4.24 -10.85
C LEU A 95 12.54 4.93 -12.10
N ASP A 96 11.83 5.96 -12.57
CA ASP A 96 12.44 6.95 -13.44
C ASP A 96 13.57 7.68 -12.69
N GLN A 97 14.55 8.20 -13.43
CA GLN A 97 15.70 8.86 -12.82
C GLN A 97 15.31 10.05 -11.94
N ASP A 98 14.27 10.78 -12.31
CA ASP A 98 13.83 12.00 -11.62
C ASP A 98 12.66 11.73 -10.65
N ALA A 99 12.36 10.46 -10.34
CA ALA A 99 11.17 10.08 -9.59
C ALA A 99 11.20 10.48 -8.12
N VAL A 100 12.39 10.60 -7.49
CA VAL A 100 12.51 10.79 -6.04
C VAL A 100 12.11 12.20 -5.61
N ALA A 101 12.66 13.24 -6.27
CA ALA A 101 12.49 14.63 -5.86
C ALA A 101 11.01 15.05 -5.73
N PRO A 102 10.13 14.86 -6.73
CA PRO A 102 8.74 15.29 -6.61
C PRO A 102 7.97 14.61 -5.49
N LEU A 103 8.31 13.33 -5.18
CA LEU A 103 7.69 12.60 -4.06
C LEU A 103 8.09 13.15 -2.69
N VAL A 104 9.29 13.73 -2.58
CA VAL A 104 9.82 14.26 -1.32
C VAL A 104 9.39 15.72 -1.11
N GLU A 105 9.43 16.54 -2.15
CA GLU A 105 9.11 17.97 -2.09
C GLU A 105 7.69 18.27 -1.62
N ILE A 106 6.73 17.36 -1.88
CA ILE A 106 5.34 17.54 -1.47
C ILE A 106 5.20 17.67 0.07
N PHE A 107 6.08 17.03 0.85
CA PHE A 107 6.03 17.09 2.31
C PHE A 107 6.45 18.46 2.88
N GLU A 108 7.18 19.26 2.10
CA GLU A 108 7.54 20.63 2.50
C GLU A 108 6.37 21.58 2.31
N SER A 109 5.63 21.44 1.22
CA SER A 109 4.53 22.32 0.86
C SER A 109 3.20 21.98 1.54
N HIS A 110 3.03 20.72 1.99
CA HIS A 110 1.79 20.20 2.56
C HIS A 110 2.05 19.46 3.89
N PRO A 111 1.94 20.16 5.03
CA PRO A 111 2.24 19.57 6.35
C PRO A 111 1.31 18.41 6.76
N ASP A 112 0.15 18.28 6.13
CA ASP A 112 -0.84 17.22 6.37
C ASP A 112 -0.55 15.92 5.59
N VAL A 113 0.47 15.92 4.71
CA VAL A 113 0.81 14.72 3.92
C VAL A 113 1.24 13.56 4.82
N LEU A 114 0.58 12.43 4.67
CA LEU A 114 1.03 11.14 5.19
C LEU A 114 1.90 10.42 4.18
N PHE A 115 1.46 10.39 2.92
CA PHE A 115 2.18 9.74 1.84
C PHE A 115 1.96 10.45 0.50
N SER A 116 2.95 10.33 -0.37
CA SER A 116 2.88 10.68 -1.79
C SER A 116 3.07 9.45 -2.67
N ALA A 117 2.46 9.44 -3.83
CA ALA A 117 2.44 8.32 -4.76
C ALA A 117 2.65 8.78 -6.21
N PRO A 118 3.51 8.11 -7.01
CA PRO A 118 3.85 8.51 -8.37
C PRO A 118 2.78 8.12 -9.38
N LEU A 119 2.93 8.62 -10.60
CA LEU A 119 2.36 8.02 -11.80
C LEU A 119 3.05 6.67 -12.05
N CYS A 120 2.29 5.60 -12.07
CA CYS A 120 2.83 4.25 -12.23
C CYS A 120 2.32 3.58 -13.50
N TRP A 121 3.24 3.07 -14.30
CA TRP A 121 3.01 2.31 -15.52
C TRP A 121 3.40 0.84 -15.35
N ASP A 122 2.96 -0.02 -16.27
CA ASP A 122 3.57 -1.34 -16.44
C ASP A 122 5.03 -1.20 -16.96
N PHE A 123 5.79 -2.28 -16.96
CA PHE A 123 7.20 -2.24 -17.40
C PHE A 123 7.39 -1.83 -18.86
N ASN A 124 6.34 -1.90 -19.68
CA ASN A 124 6.39 -1.47 -21.08
C ASN A 124 6.03 0.03 -21.25
N GLY A 125 5.59 0.70 -20.17
CA GLY A 125 5.15 2.08 -20.22
C GLY A 125 3.83 2.29 -20.97
N THR A 126 3.03 1.25 -21.13
CA THR A 126 1.81 1.28 -21.95
C THR A 126 0.53 1.20 -21.14
N LEU A 127 0.54 0.47 -20.04
CA LEU A 127 -0.63 0.27 -19.21
C LEU A 127 -0.49 1.03 -17.89
N TYR A 128 -1.42 1.93 -17.62
CA TYR A 128 -1.49 2.62 -16.33
C TYR A 128 -1.76 1.63 -15.20
N GLU A 129 -0.80 1.50 -14.28
CA GLU A 129 -0.89 0.59 -13.12
C GLU A 129 -1.47 1.26 -11.88
N GLY A 130 -1.58 2.58 -11.89
CA GLY A 130 -2.30 3.28 -10.84
C GLY A 130 -1.52 4.35 -10.11
N MET A 131 -1.87 4.54 -8.89
CA MET A 131 -1.54 5.35 -7.72
C MET A 131 -2.52 6.51 -7.46
N ARG A 132 -3.36 6.93 -8.41
CA ARG A 132 -4.49 7.79 -8.11
C ARG A 132 -5.72 6.93 -7.80
N THR A 133 -5.78 6.43 -6.58
CA THR A 133 -6.81 5.48 -6.14
C THR A 133 -8.12 6.19 -5.81
N ARG A 134 -9.21 5.70 -6.41
CA ARG A 134 -10.60 6.00 -6.08
C ARG A 134 -11.24 4.86 -5.31
N VAL A 135 -12.31 5.13 -4.59
CA VAL A 135 -12.96 4.16 -3.70
C VAL A 135 -14.44 4.06 -3.96
N ARG A 136 -14.95 2.85 -3.95
CA ARG A 136 -16.39 2.58 -3.90
C ARG A 136 -16.74 1.45 -2.94
N THR A 137 -18.00 1.41 -2.56
CA THR A 137 -18.60 0.22 -1.92
C THR A 137 -19.48 -0.49 -2.93
N ARG A 138 -19.18 -1.75 -3.22
CA ARG A 138 -19.99 -2.57 -4.14
C ARG A 138 -20.42 -3.87 -3.45
N PHE A 139 -21.74 -4.08 -3.35
CA PHE A 139 -22.29 -5.25 -2.68
C PHE A 139 -21.68 -5.48 -1.28
N GLY A 140 -21.59 -4.40 -0.50
CA GLY A 140 -21.06 -4.42 0.87
C GLY A 140 -19.55 -4.47 1.02
N LEU A 141 -18.77 -4.62 -0.06
CA LEU A 141 -17.29 -4.60 0.01
C LEU A 141 -16.72 -3.28 -0.48
N VAL A 142 -15.72 -2.78 0.25
CA VAL A 142 -14.94 -1.61 -0.17
C VAL A 142 -13.90 -2.04 -1.20
N GLN A 143 -13.77 -1.27 -2.26
CA GLN A 143 -12.83 -1.50 -3.36
C GLN A 143 -12.07 -0.21 -3.67
N GLY A 144 -10.74 -0.28 -3.72
CA GLY A 144 -9.88 0.73 -4.30
C GLY A 144 -9.62 0.41 -5.77
N MET A 145 -9.65 1.41 -6.64
CA MET A 145 -9.36 1.26 -8.06
C MET A 145 -8.71 2.52 -8.62
N CYS A 146 -7.73 2.32 -9.50
CA CYS A 146 -7.03 3.40 -10.20
C CYS A 146 -7.54 3.57 -11.64
N ARG A 147 -7.82 2.47 -12.32
CA ARG A 147 -8.38 2.45 -13.68
C ARG A 147 -9.92 2.57 -13.61
N VAL A 148 -10.39 3.79 -13.36
CA VAL A 148 -11.81 4.13 -13.42
C VAL A 148 -12.12 4.76 -14.79
N PRO A 149 -13.39 4.71 -15.28
CA PRO A 149 -13.74 5.40 -16.52
C PRO A 149 -13.30 6.86 -16.50
N GLY A 150 -12.62 7.32 -17.56
CA GLY A 150 -12.11 8.69 -17.68
C GLY A 150 -10.83 8.95 -16.88
N HIS A 151 -10.14 7.92 -16.38
CA HIS A 151 -8.90 8.11 -15.63
C HIS A 151 -7.80 8.76 -16.47
N GLU A 152 -7.82 8.60 -17.79
CA GLU A 152 -6.87 9.17 -18.75
C GLU A 152 -6.81 10.71 -18.66
N GLU A 153 -7.93 11.35 -18.36
CA GLU A 153 -8.03 12.81 -18.22
C GLU A 153 -7.31 13.36 -16.97
N PHE A 154 -6.98 12.47 -16.06
CA PHE A 154 -6.43 12.83 -14.75
C PHE A 154 -5.01 12.30 -14.49
N LEU A 155 -4.41 11.61 -15.46
CA LEU A 155 -3.08 11.00 -15.28
C LEU A 155 -1.99 12.03 -14.94
N THR A 156 -2.06 13.21 -15.55
CA THR A 156 -1.06 14.28 -15.38
C THR A 156 -1.47 15.36 -14.38
N LYS A 157 -2.56 15.13 -13.63
CA LYS A 157 -3.07 16.11 -12.66
C LYS A 157 -2.80 15.65 -11.24
N ALA A 158 -1.98 16.39 -10.51
CA ALA A 158 -1.79 16.20 -9.08
C ALA A 158 -3.13 16.34 -8.34
N ASP A 159 -3.42 15.46 -7.40
CA ASP A 159 -4.62 15.48 -6.58
C ASP A 159 -4.45 14.56 -5.35
N LEU A 160 -5.44 14.58 -4.46
CA LEU A 160 -5.52 13.62 -3.37
C LEU A 160 -5.79 12.20 -3.90
N THR A 161 -5.17 11.22 -3.25
CA THR A 161 -5.39 9.78 -3.51
C THR A 161 -5.79 9.05 -2.24
N ALA A 162 -6.70 8.07 -2.38
CA ALA A 162 -7.19 7.27 -1.25
C ALA A 162 -6.17 6.25 -0.73
N ALA A 163 -5.26 5.83 -1.58
CA ALA A 163 -4.22 4.84 -1.27
C ALA A 163 -3.09 4.97 -2.29
N ALA A 164 -1.93 4.50 -1.91
CA ALA A 164 -0.84 4.19 -2.83
C ALA A 164 -0.84 2.69 -3.17
N GLY A 165 0.23 2.20 -3.73
CA GLY A 165 0.41 0.79 -4.09
C GLY A 165 1.87 0.36 -3.89
N PRO A 166 2.53 -0.24 -4.91
CA PRO A 166 3.85 -0.83 -4.76
C PRO A 166 4.98 0.18 -4.56
N VAL A 167 4.71 1.48 -4.67
CA VAL A 167 5.67 2.57 -4.45
C VAL A 167 4.98 3.79 -3.85
N LEU A 168 5.53 4.31 -2.76
CA LEU A 168 5.08 5.55 -2.11
C LEU A 168 6.22 6.13 -1.28
N ALA A 169 6.22 7.46 -1.10
CA ALA A 169 6.99 8.08 -0.03
C ALA A 169 6.08 8.34 1.17
N VAL A 170 6.59 8.19 2.38
CA VAL A 170 5.83 8.40 3.62
C VAL A 170 6.54 9.37 4.56
N ASP A 171 5.78 10.18 5.29
CA ASP A 171 6.24 10.82 6.51
C ASP A 171 6.40 9.73 7.59
N ARG A 172 7.63 9.46 7.98
CA ARG A 172 7.96 8.37 8.90
C ARG A 172 7.26 8.51 10.26
N VAL A 173 7.20 9.72 10.79
CA VAL A 173 6.61 9.96 12.12
C VAL A 173 5.11 9.72 12.10
N LYS A 174 4.41 10.25 11.09
CA LYS A 174 2.96 10.03 10.92
C LYS A 174 2.67 8.56 10.64
N PHE A 175 3.46 7.91 9.78
CA PHE A 175 3.32 6.49 9.47
C PHE A 175 3.43 5.63 10.73
N LEU A 176 4.47 5.84 11.54
CA LEU A 176 4.66 5.10 12.80
C LEU A 176 3.59 5.47 13.84
N GLY A 177 3.19 6.73 13.91
CA GLY A 177 2.11 7.19 14.80
C GLY A 177 0.76 6.55 14.51
N LEU A 178 0.51 6.14 13.26
CA LEU A 178 -0.65 5.35 12.86
C LEU A 178 -0.47 3.84 13.09
N GLY A 179 0.70 3.38 13.53
CA GLY A 179 1.04 1.97 13.67
C GLY A 179 1.49 1.31 12.36
N GLY A 180 1.78 2.09 11.31
CA GLY A 180 2.27 1.61 10.02
C GLY A 180 1.27 0.74 9.26
N TYR A 181 1.77 -0.24 8.49
CA TYR A 181 0.93 -1.28 7.87
C TYR A 181 0.40 -2.27 8.89
N ASP A 182 -0.90 -2.51 8.88
CA ASP A 182 -1.53 -3.44 9.83
C ASP A 182 -1.32 -4.91 9.41
N PRO A 183 -0.66 -5.72 10.25
CA PRO A 183 -0.38 -7.13 9.94
C PRO A 183 -1.65 -7.99 9.82
N VAL A 184 -2.82 -7.50 10.20
CA VAL A 184 -4.10 -8.22 10.02
C VAL A 184 -4.37 -8.55 8.55
N TYR A 185 -3.80 -7.78 7.61
CA TYR A 185 -3.99 -7.99 6.17
C TYR A 185 -3.00 -8.97 5.54
N PHE A 186 -2.03 -9.49 6.32
CA PHE A 186 -1.04 -10.44 5.78
C PHE A 186 -1.70 -11.62 5.03
N PRO A 187 -1.17 -12.05 3.88
CA PRO A 187 0.09 -11.67 3.24
C PRO A 187 0.03 -10.40 2.40
N GLY A 188 -1.11 -9.77 2.21
CA GLY A 188 -1.26 -8.52 1.44
C GLY A 188 -2.68 -8.34 0.89
N ARG A 189 -2.88 -7.28 0.14
CA ARG A 189 -4.15 -6.72 -0.37
C ARG A 189 -4.90 -5.87 0.67
N ILE A 190 -5.30 -4.67 0.28
CA ILE A 190 -6.09 -3.71 1.09
C ILE A 190 -5.27 -2.97 2.18
N GLU A 191 -4.06 -3.38 2.50
CA GLU A 191 -3.22 -2.76 3.53
C GLU A 191 -2.87 -1.28 3.22
N ASP A 192 -2.66 -0.95 1.96
CA ASP A 192 -2.44 0.39 1.44
C ASP A 192 -3.71 1.25 1.54
N LEU A 193 -4.86 0.68 1.21
CA LEU A 193 -6.16 1.35 1.38
C LEU A 193 -6.48 1.58 2.86
N ASP A 194 -6.13 0.64 3.72
CA ASP A 194 -6.29 0.79 5.17
C ASP A 194 -5.40 1.90 5.73
N LEU A 195 -4.14 1.96 5.30
CA LEU A 195 -3.22 3.03 5.69
C LEU A 195 -3.76 4.40 5.29
N GLY A 196 -4.20 4.55 4.04
CA GLY A 196 -4.78 5.79 3.54
C GLY A 196 -6.07 6.18 4.27
N PHE A 197 -6.94 5.22 4.55
CA PHE A 197 -8.15 5.46 5.34
C PHE A 197 -7.83 5.91 6.76
N ARG A 198 -6.95 5.20 7.49
CA ARG A 198 -6.54 5.58 8.85
C ARG A 198 -5.84 6.94 8.88
N GLY A 199 -5.02 7.24 7.86
CA GLY A 199 -4.43 8.55 7.68
C GLY A 199 -5.49 9.65 7.60
N TRP A 200 -6.49 9.48 6.73
CA TRP A 200 -7.60 10.42 6.61
C TRP A 200 -8.40 10.58 7.91
N MET A 201 -8.64 9.47 8.62
CA MET A 201 -9.32 9.50 9.91
C MET A 201 -8.51 10.27 10.97
N ALA A 202 -7.18 10.27 10.89
CA ALA A 202 -6.30 11.06 11.74
C ALA A 202 -6.14 12.53 11.27
N GLY A 203 -6.67 12.90 10.09
CA GLY A 203 -6.59 14.24 9.52
C GLY A 203 -5.41 14.43 8.55
N PHE A 204 -4.80 13.35 8.10
CA PHE A 204 -3.74 13.36 7.11
C PHE A 204 -4.25 13.05 5.71
N SER A 205 -3.45 13.39 4.69
CA SER A 205 -3.79 13.22 3.28
C SER A 205 -2.77 12.37 2.55
N GLY A 206 -3.23 11.65 1.52
CA GLY A 206 -2.38 11.04 0.51
C GLY A 206 -2.42 11.85 -0.78
N TYR A 207 -1.26 12.06 -1.41
CA TYR A 207 -1.13 12.85 -2.64
C TYR A 207 -0.64 12.00 -3.80
N TYR A 208 -1.27 12.18 -4.96
CA TYR A 208 -0.80 11.69 -6.23
C TYR A 208 0.05 12.77 -6.91
N VAL A 209 1.28 12.43 -7.25
CA VAL A 209 2.32 13.32 -7.79
C VAL A 209 2.75 12.78 -9.16
N PRO A 210 2.07 13.20 -10.25
CA PRO A 210 2.30 12.65 -11.59
C PRO A 210 3.66 13.04 -12.20
N GLU A 211 4.34 14.04 -11.65
CA GLU A 211 5.70 14.43 -12.02
C GLU A 211 6.73 13.35 -11.65
N SER A 212 6.44 12.53 -10.66
CA SER A 212 7.19 11.32 -10.33
C SER A 212 6.67 10.14 -11.15
N VAL A 213 7.56 9.41 -11.80
CA VAL A 213 7.19 8.25 -12.64
C VAL A 213 7.86 6.98 -12.12
N ALA A 214 7.07 5.92 -12.02
CA ALA A 214 7.51 4.58 -11.67
C ALA A 214 6.93 3.54 -12.62
N PHE A 215 7.55 2.36 -12.66
CA PHE A 215 7.11 1.21 -13.46
C PHE A 215 6.98 -0.01 -12.57
N HIS A 216 5.87 -0.72 -12.67
CA HIS A 216 5.57 -1.87 -11.83
C HIS A 216 5.21 -3.10 -12.67
N ARG A 217 5.75 -4.25 -12.29
CA ARG A 217 5.53 -5.48 -13.07
C ARG A 217 4.11 -6.06 -12.95
N GLY A 218 3.34 -5.61 -11.97
CA GLY A 218 2.00 -6.13 -11.70
C GLY A 218 1.94 -7.64 -11.47
N PHE A 219 1.39 -8.08 -10.34
CA PHE A 219 1.33 -9.51 -9.99
C PHE A 219 2.67 -10.26 -9.96
N GLY A 220 3.82 -9.57 -9.92
CA GLY A 220 5.14 -10.17 -10.00
C GLY A 220 5.41 -11.25 -8.97
N SER A 221 5.07 -11.02 -7.71
CA SER A 221 5.20 -11.98 -6.60
C SER A 221 3.89 -12.69 -6.24
N PHE A 222 2.77 -11.98 -6.23
CA PHE A 222 1.46 -12.52 -5.84
C PHE A 222 0.85 -13.50 -6.86
N GLY A 223 1.04 -13.24 -8.14
CA GLY A 223 0.51 -14.10 -9.21
C GLY A 223 1.04 -15.53 -9.12
N PRO A 224 2.37 -15.75 -9.11
CA PRO A 224 2.97 -17.07 -8.93
C PRO A 224 2.60 -17.74 -7.60
N ALA A 225 2.53 -16.98 -6.49
CA ALA A 225 2.30 -17.53 -5.16
C ALA A 225 0.83 -17.98 -4.91
N PHE A 226 -0.15 -17.23 -5.44
CA PHE A 226 -1.58 -17.42 -5.08
C PHE A 226 -2.48 -17.71 -6.27
N GLY A 227 -2.06 -17.45 -7.48
CA GLY A 227 -2.91 -17.47 -8.66
C GLY A 227 -4.05 -16.42 -8.59
N ARG A 228 -4.79 -16.27 -9.68
CA ARG A 228 -5.88 -15.28 -9.75
C ARG A 228 -6.97 -15.53 -8.69
N SER A 229 -7.40 -16.76 -8.55
CA SER A 229 -8.44 -17.15 -7.58
C SER A 229 -8.01 -16.91 -6.13
N GLY A 230 -6.74 -17.19 -5.78
CA GLY A 230 -6.18 -16.90 -4.46
C GLY A 230 -6.09 -15.41 -4.18
N CYS A 231 -5.66 -14.62 -5.16
CA CYS A 231 -5.64 -13.15 -5.04
C CYS A 231 -7.05 -12.57 -4.82
N ASP A 232 -8.06 -13.06 -5.55
CA ASP A 232 -9.46 -12.63 -5.39
C ASP A 232 -10.00 -13.00 -4.00
N ARG A 233 -9.64 -14.19 -3.49
CA ARG A 233 -10.01 -14.64 -2.14
C ARG A 233 -9.37 -13.78 -1.06
N LEU A 234 -8.08 -13.47 -1.19
CA LEU A 234 -7.38 -12.55 -0.26
C LEU A 234 -8.00 -11.15 -0.28
N ALA A 235 -8.29 -10.61 -1.45
CA ALA A 235 -8.93 -9.32 -1.58
C ALA A 235 -10.33 -9.31 -0.93
N ALA A 236 -11.13 -10.35 -1.13
CA ALA A 236 -12.45 -10.48 -0.50
C ALA A 236 -12.34 -10.59 1.04
N ARG A 237 -11.42 -11.43 1.55
CA ARG A 237 -11.14 -11.56 2.99
C ARG A 237 -10.74 -10.21 3.59
N ASN A 238 -9.76 -9.55 2.99
CA ASN A 238 -9.21 -8.31 3.54
C ASN A 238 -10.20 -7.14 3.41
N SER A 239 -11.06 -7.12 2.39
CA SER A 239 -12.14 -6.14 2.31
C SER A 239 -13.19 -6.33 3.42
N MET A 240 -13.46 -7.56 3.88
CA MET A 240 -14.28 -7.82 5.07
C MET A 240 -13.57 -7.34 6.35
N LEU A 241 -12.29 -7.67 6.52
CA LEU A 241 -11.50 -7.20 7.65
C LEU A 241 -11.44 -5.67 7.72
N PHE A 242 -11.26 -5.01 6.57
CA PHE A 242 -11.32 -3.54 6.46
C PHE A 242 -12.67 -2.99 6.94
N ALA A 243 -13.77 -3.59 6.48
CA ALA A 243 -15.11 -3.16 6.86
C ALA A 243 -15.37 -3.34 8.36
N TRP A 244 -14.99 -4.48 8.92
CA TRP A 244 -15.18 -4.77 10.35
C TRP A 244 -14.28 -3.93 11.27
N LYS A 245 -13.07 -3.60 10.80
CA LYS A 245 -12.13 -2.76 11.54
C LYS A 245 -12.50 -1.28 11.49
N ASN A 246 -12.81 -0.77 10.30
CA ASN A 246 -12.81 0.66 10.02
C ASN A 246 -14.21 1.28 9.86
N LEU A 247 -15.21 0.52 9.38
CA LEU A 247 -16.51 1.10 9.10
C LEU A 247 -17.40 1.19 10.33
N THR A 248 -18.26 2.21 10.34
CA THR A 248 -19.26 2.46 11.36
C THR A 248 -20.60 2.86 10.74
N GLY A 249 -21.66 2.90 11.56
CA GLY A 249 -22.98 3.39 11.16
C GLY A 249 -23.55 2.65 9.93
N ARG A 250 -24.17 3.43 9.04
CA ARG A 250 -24.88 2.89 7.85
C ARG A 250 -23.97 2.09 6.91
N ARG A 251 -22.65 2.42 6.84
CA ARG A 251 -21.73 1.69 5.97
C ARG A 251 -21.44 0.30 6.49
N LEU A 252 -21.24 0.16 7.81
CA LEU A 252 -21.07 -1.16 8.43
C LEU A 252 -22.39 -1.97 8.32
N LEU A 253 -23.54 -1.36 8.60
CA LEU A 253 -24.84 -2.03 8.45
C LEU A 253 -25.07 -2.49 7.00
N GLY A 254 -24.77 -1.66 6.01
CA GLY A 254 -24.83 -2.04 4.61
C GLY A 254 -23.91 -3.21 4.26
N HIS A 255 -22.67 -3.22 4.80
CA HIS A 255 -21.77 -4.37 4.65
C HIS A 255 -22.36 -5.65 5.24
N LEU A 256 -22.86 -5.58 6.47
CA LEU A 256 -23.44 -6.74 7.18
C LEU A 256 -24.70 -7.27 6.48
N ALA A 257 -25.55 -6.40 5.92
CA ALA A 257 -26.73 -6.80 5.16
C ALA A 257 -26.39 -7.56 3.86
N TRP A 258 -25.27 -7.24 3.21
CA TRP A 258 -24.83 -7.93 2.00
C TRP A 258 -24.12 -9.27 2.27
N LEU A 259 -23.58 -9.50 3.47
CA LEU A 259 -22.84 -10.72 3.78
C LEU A 259 -23.65 -12.01 3.56
N PRO A 260 -24.89 -12.18 4.11
CA PRO A 260 -25.66 -13.39 3.92
C PRO A 260 -26.01 -13.62 2.45
N ILE A 261 -26.32 -12.58 1.69
CA ILE A 261 -26.62 -12.66 0.26
C ILE A 261 -25.41 -13.19 -0.52
N ARG A 262 -24.22 -12.66 -0.23
CA ARG A 262 -22.98 -13.10 -0.88
C ARG A 262 -22.59 -14.53 -0.49
N LEU A 263 -22.79 -14.91 0.77
CA LEU A 263 -22.55 -16.27 1.24
C LEU A 263 -23.50 -17.26 0.57
N ALA A 264 -24.79 -16.98 0.55
CA ALA A 264 -25.79 -17.81 -0.13
C ALA A 264 -25.43 -17.99 -1.62
N ARG A 265 -25.12 -16.88 -2.32
CA ARG A 265 -24.70 -16.94 -3.72
C ARG A 265 -23.43 -17.77 -3.92
N SER A 266 -22.43 -17.63 -3.04
CA SER A 266 -21.17 -18.39 -3.13
C SER A 266 -21.41 -19.89 -3.03
N LEU A 267 -22.31 -20.31 -2.13
CA LEU A 267 -22.66 -21.72 -1.91
C LEU A 267 -23.52 -22.26 -3.03
N THR A 268 -24.58 -21.55 -3.45
CA THR A 268 -25.54 -22.00 -4.46
C THR A 268 -24.97 -22.06 -5.88
N THR A 269 -23.96 -21.23 -6.18
CA THR A 269 -23.33 -21.21 -7.53
C THR A 269 -22.13 -22.15 -7.66
N GLY A 270 -21.80 -22.92 -6.62
CA GLY A 270 -20.62 -23.80 -6.63
C GLY A 270 -19.28 -23.07 -6.68
N ARG A 271 -19.26 -21.77 -6.31
CA ARG A 271 -18.05 -20.92 -6.28
C ARG A 271 -17.68 -20.57 -4.83
N PRO A 272 -17.09 -21.50 -4.05
CA PRO A 272 -16.92 -21.35 -2.60
C PRO A 272 -15.91 -20.28 -2.18
N GLY A 273 -15.22 -19.62 -3.11
CA GLY A 273 -14.13 -18.68 -2.82
C GLY A 273 -14.51 -17.56 -1.82
N PHE A 274 -15.73 -17.01 -1.92
CA PHE A 274 -16.20 -16.00 -0.96
C PHE A 274 -16.51 -16.60 0.42
N ALA A 275 -17.11 -17.77 0.48
CA ALA A 275 -17.40 -18.47 1.75
C ALA A 275 -16.08 -18.85 2.47
N MET A 276 -15.06 -19.28 1.73
CA MET A 276 -13.72 -19.55 2.26
C MET A 276 -13.07 -18.24 2.78
N ALA A 277 -13.14 -17.16 2.01
CA ALA A 277 -12.64 -15.85 2.43
C ALA A 277 -13.34 -15.37 3.72
N PHE A 278 -14.65 -15.59 3.85
CA PHE A 278 -15.42 -15.26 5.06
C PHE A 278 -14.94 -16.08 6.27
N ALA A 279 -14.78 -17.40 6.12
CA ALA A 279 -14.28 -18.25 7.19
C ALA A 279 -12.86 -17.83 7.65
N GLU A 280 -11.98 -17.48 6.69
CA GLU A 280 -10.63 -16.96 7.00
C GLU A 280 -10.71 -15.59 7.70
N ALA A 281 -11.65 -14.71 7.32
CA ALA A 281 -11.85 -13.43 7.96
C ALA A 281 -12.35 -13.58 9.41
N CYS A 282 -13.30 -14.51 9.64
CA CYS A 282 -13.81 -14.79 10.99
C CYS A 282 -12.72 -15.23 11.97
N ARG A 283 -11.70 -15.99 11.52
CA ARG A 283 -10.56 -16.38 12.36
C ARG A 283 -9.71 -15.20 12.83
N ARG A 284 -9.82 -14.04 12.15
CA ARG A 284 -9.07 -12.82 12.47
C ARG A 284 -9.89 -11.79 13.27
N ILE A 285 -11.11 -12.11 13.67
CA ILE A 285 -11.97 -11.21 14.47
C ILE A 285 -11.26 -10.70 15.74
N PRO A 286 -10.53 -11.52 16.53
CA PRO A 286 -9.85 -11.01 17.72
C PRO A 286 -8.83 -9.90 17.38
N GLN A 287 -8.07 -10.05 16.29
CA GLN A 287 -7.11 -9.05 15.81
C GLN A 287 -7.82 -7.77 15.33
N VAL A 288 -8.95 -7.93 14.62
CA VAL A 288 -9.78 -6.80 14.18
C VAL A 288 -10.32 -6.00 15.36
N ILE A 289 -10.83 -6.67 16.41
CA ILE A 289 -11.35 -6.01 17.61
C ILE A 289 -10.22 -5.23 18.31
N ALA A 290 -9.04 -5.83 18.45
CA ALA A 290 -7.87 -5.17 19.04
C ALA A 290 -7.44 -3.92 18.26
N ALA A 291 -7.48 -3.98 16.91
CA ALA A 291 -7.08 -2.88 16.04
C ALA A 291 -8.15 -1.79 15.87
N ARG A 292 -9.44 -2.09 16.13
CA ARG A 292 -10.57 -1.19 15.84
C ARG A 292 -10.53 0.13 16.63
N HIS A 293 -9.89 0.16 17.77
CA HIS A 293 -9.85 1.32 18.67
C HIS A 293 -8.46 1.96 18.78
N SER A 294 -7.57 1.67 17.82
CA SER A 294 -6.19 2.14 17.88
C SER A 294 -6.03 3.65 17.65
N LEU A 295 -7.02 4.31 17.04
CA LEU A 295 -7.00 5.76 16.80
C LEU A 295 -7.89 6.47 17.85
N ALA A 296 -7.31 7.45 18.54
CA ALA A 296 -8.02 8.29 19.53
C ALA A 296 -8.88 9.37 18.83
N VAL A 297 -9.89 8.94 18.09
CA VAL A 297 -10.85 9.83 17.40
C VAL A 297 -12.24 9.57 17.97
N ASP A 298 -12.94 10.62 18.38
CA ASP A 298 -14.31 10.49 18.88
C ASP A 298 -15.29 9.99 17.78
N GLN A 299 -16.38 9.36 18.20
CA GLN A 299 -17.31 8.68 17.31
C GLN A 299 -17.98 9.64 16.29
N GLY A 300 -18.31 10.87 16.69
CA GLY A 300 -18.94 11.86 15.80
C GLY A 300 -18.00 12.30 14.70
N THR A 301 -16.78 12.64 15.06
CA THR A 301 -15.70 12.98 14.13
C THR A 301 -15.40 11.80 13.22
N TRP A 302 -15.37 10.56 13.74
CA TRP A 302 -15.17 9.36 12.94
C TRP A 302 -16.21 9.24 11.82
N VAL A 303 -17.51 9.31 12.15
CA VAL A 303 -18.59 9.21 11.15
C VAL A 303 -18.47 10.30 10.09
N THR A 304 -18.21 11.55 10.50
CA THR A 304 -18.07 12.69 9.59
C THR A 304 -16.88 12.51 8.64
N ARG A 305 -15.71 12.15 9.15
CA ARG A 305 -14.51 11.92 8.33
C ARG A 305 -14.66 10.70 7.43
N GLN A 306 -15.29 9.62 7.90
CA GLN A 306 -15.61 8.46 7.08
C GLN A 306 -16.46 8.85 5.86
N GLU A 307 -17.54 9.62 6.04
CA GLU A 307 -18.37 10.05 4.93
C GLU A 307 -17.60 11.01 3.99
N SER A 308 -16.80 11.91 4.55
CA SER A 308 -15.91 12.78 3.77
C SER A 308 -14.93 11.96 2.90
N TYR A 309 -14.29 10.92 3.46
CA TYR A 309 -13.40 10.04 2.72
C TYR A 309 -14.09 9.40 1.50
N PHE A 310 -15.24 8.75 1.72
CA PHE A 310 -15.96 8.08 0.65
C PHE A 310 -16.55 9.04 -0.38
N ASN A 311 -16.87 10.28 0.01
CA ASN A 311 -17.33 11.31 -0.93
C ASN A 311 -16.18 11.90 -1.74
N ARG A 312 -15.01 12.17 -1.10
CA ARG A 312 -13.83 12.74 -1.76
C ARG A 312 -13.26 11.79 -2.80
N PHE A 313 -13.20 10.50 -2.49
CA PHE A 313 -12.57 9.49 -3.35
C PHE A 313 -13.57 8.65 -4.17
N ARG A 314 -14.82 9.03 -4.20
CA ARG A 314 -15.86 8.31 -4.96
C ARG A 314 -15.57 8.30 -6.47
N TRP A 315 -15.93 7.17 -7.13
CA TRP A 315 -16.01 7.00 -8.58
C TRP A 315 -17.25 6.20 -8.99
#